data_d306afa191d9163a66b41e27c9b3bd63
#
_entry.id   d306afa191d9163a66b41e27c9b3bd63
#
_cell.length_a   1.000
_cell.length_b   1.000
_cell.length_c   1.000
_cell.angle_alpha   90.00
_cell.angle_beta   90.00
_cell.angle_gamma   90.00
#
_symmetry.space_group_name_H-M   'P 1'
#
loop_
_entity.id
_entity.type
_entity.pdbx_description
1 polymer ?
#
loop_
_entity_poly.entity_id
_entity_poly.type
_entity_poly.pdbx_seq_one_letter_code
_entity_poly.pdbx_strand_id
1 'polypeptide(L)'
;MSLTKFIVPAMAAMAITACGSKTAQETADDFDYTVDRFADIEVLRYKVPDFENLTPQQRILIYYLTEAAITGRDILWDQNGKYNLAIRDLIENVYTNFDGDRESDEFKGLELYLKQIEFANGIHHHYSMDKFTPVFSREFLADRAAKLPADRQPEDLETLLTVIFDPTVMPKRVNQAEGQDLILTSANNLYENISQPEVENYYNALKDTTDATPVSWGLNARLTKQDGKVVE
;
A
#
# COMPACT_ATOMS: atom_id res chain seq x y z
N MET A 1 68.49 -56.98 -20.69
CA MET A 1 69.13 -56.20 -19.63
C MET A 1 69.28 -54.79 -20.10
N SER A 2 68.36 -53.92 -19.76
CA SER A 2 68.39 -52.53 -20.19
C SER A 2 68.20 -51.60 -19.00
N LEU A 3 69.16 -50.76 -18.74
CA LEU A 3 69.14 -49.74 -17.69
C LEU A 3 68.42 -48.50 -18.23
N THR A 4 67.31 -48.22 -17.67
CA THR A 4 66.56 -46.99 -17.95
C THR A 4 67.06 -45.85 -17.03
N LYS A 5 67.61 -44.79 -17.62
CA LYS A 5 68.07 -43.59 -16.95
C LYS A 5 66.89 -42.69 -16.63
N PHE A 6 66.70 -42.36 -15.36
CA PHE A 6 65.78 -41.31 -14.94
C PHE A 6 66.37 -39.92 -15.16
N ILE A 7 65.68 -39.10 -15.92
CA ILE A 7 65.97 -37.67 -16.06
C ILE A 7 64.97 -36.95 -15.15
N VAL A 8 65.45 -36.22 -14.17
CA VAL A 8 64.67 -35.33 -13.31
C VAL A 8 64.71 -33.95 -13.92
N PRO A 9 63.59 -33.32 -14.27
CA PRO A 9 63.57 -31.90 -14.63
C PRO A 9 63.45 -31.05 -13.36
N ALA A 10 64.35 -30.11 -13.20
CA ALA A 10 64.32 -29.08 -12.18
C ALA A 10 63.13 -28.13 -12.45
N MET A 11 62.15 -28.09 -11.54
CA MET A 11 61.09 -27.08 -11.51
C MET A 11 61.66 -25.77 -10.94
N ALA A 12 61.76 -24.75 -11.75
CA ALA A 12 61.99 -23.40 -11.28
C ALA A 12 60.70 -22.85 -10.62
N ALA A 13 60.79 -22.60 -9.33
CA ALA A 13 59.70 -21.94 -8.59
C ALA A 13 59.69 -20.43 -8.94
N MET A 14 58.77 -19.99 -9.77
CA MET A 14 58.43 -18.57 -9.91
C MET A 14 57.58 -18.15 -8.69
N ALA A 15 58.16 -17.34 -7.83
CA ALA A 15 57.44 -16.64 -6.79
C ALA A 15 56.57 -15.53 -7.44
N ILE A 16 55.27 -15.79 -7.57
CA ILE A 16 54.31 -14.77 -7.92
C ILE A 16 54.02 -13.96 -6.65
N THR A 17 54.58 -12.79 -6.56
CA THR A 17 54.23 -11.78 -5.56
C THR A 17 52.80 -11.30 -5.89
N ALA A 18 51.81 -11.93 -5.25
CA ALA A 18 50.45 -11.44 -5.26
C ALA A 18 50.44 -10.14 -4.49
N CYS A 19 50.27 -9.01 -5.18
CA CYS A 19 49.82 -7.76 -4.58
C CYS A 19 48.46 -8.06 -3.95
N GLY A 20 48.43 -8.19 -2.63
CA GLY A 20 47.19 -8.27 -1.87
C GLY A 20 46.42 -6.95 -2.01
N SER A 21 45.48 -6.91 -2.96
CA SER A 21 44.37 -5.99 -2.84
C SER A 21 43.67 -6.31 -1.51
N LYS A 22 43.76 -5.39 -0.56
CA LYS A 22 42.89 -5.42 0.63
C LYS A 22 41.46 -5.34 0.08
N THR A 23 40.80 -6.49 -0.05
CA THR A 23 39.36 -6.50 -0.07
C THR A 23 38.93 -5.81 1.23
N ALA A 24 38.35 -4.61 1.10
CA ALA A 24 37.64 -4.01 2.21
C ALA A 24 36.62 -5.08 2.62
N GLN A 25 36.79 -5.60 3.82
CA GLN A 25 35.82 -6.46 4.45
C GLN A 25 34.64 -5.51 4.69
N GLU A 26 33.59 -5.61 3.86
CA GLU A 26 32.32 -4.96 4.14
C GLU A 26 31.90 -5.42 5.53
N THR A 27 32.03 -4.53 6.50
CA THR A 27 31.45 -4.73 7.81
C THR A 27 29.95 -4.89 7.55
N ALA A 28 29.40 -6.04 7.95
CA ALA A 28 27.97 -6.28 7.84
C ALA A 28 27.24 -5.06 8.38
N ASP A 29 26.35 -4.48 7.54
CA ASP A 29 25.58 -3.32 7.95
C ASP A 29 24.64 -3.74 9.09
N ASP A 30 24.88 -3.22 10.29
CA ASP A 30 24.09 -3.48 11.50
C ASP A 30 22.75 -2.70 11.49
N PHE A 31 22.34 -2.18 10.33
CA PHE A 31 21.08 -1.47 10.19
C PHE A 31 19.93 -2.47 10.06
N ASP A 32 18.97 -2.37 10.98
CA ASP A 32 17.75 -3.16 10.91
C ASP A 32 16.79 -2.56 9.86
N TYR A 33 16.64 -3.28 8.76
CA TYR A 33 15.77 -2.87 7.67
C TYR A 33 14.29 -3.21 7.92
N THR A 34 13.97 -4.18 8.79
CA THR A 34 12.59 -4.57 9.09
C THR A 34 12.07 -3.77 10.28
N VAL A 35 10.99 -3.01 10.05
CA VAL A 35 10.32 -2.21 11.10
C VAL A 35 9.23 -3.02 11.79
N ASP A 36 8.40 -3.71 11.00
CA ASP A 36 7.29 -4.54 11.52
C ASP A 36 6.96 -5.65 10.52
N ARG A 37 6.28 -6.68 11.03
CA ARG A 37 5.81 -7.82 10.24
C ARG A 37 4.45 -8.26 10.75
N PHE A 38 3.43 -8.27 9.89
CA PHE A 38 2.09 -8.71 10.24
C PHE A 38 1.38 -9.32 9.03
N ALA A 39 0.60 -10.38 9.24
CA ALA A 39 0.01 -11.19 8.18
C ALA A 39 1.07 -11.54 7.10
N ASP A 40 0.82 -11.20 5.84
CA ASP A 40 1.73 -11.38 4.70
C ASP A 40 2.50 -10.10 4.34
N ILE A 41 2.49 -9.08 5.21
CA ILE A 41 3.11 -7.78 5.00
C ILE A 41 4.39 -7.66 5.83
N GLU A 42 5.47 -7.21 5.21
CA GLU A 42 6.70 -6.79 5.86
C GLU A 42 6.94 -5.30 5.60
N VAL A 43 7.05 -4.53 6.68
CA VAL A 43 7.32 -3.09 6.62
C VAL A 43 8.81 -2.86 6.69
N LEU A 44 9.37 -2.29 5.64
CA LEU A 44 10.80 -2.00 5.53
C LEU A 44 11.07 -0.51 5.66
N ARG A 45 12.23 -0.20 6.24
CA ARG A 45 12.85 1.13 6.19
C ARG A 45 14.17 1.05 5.44
N TYR A 46 14.59 2.17 4.89
CA TYR A 46 15.82 2.25 4.12
C TYR A 46 16.76 3.29 4.71
N LYS A 47 18.06 3.02 4.66
CA LYS A 47 19.07 4.06 4.83
C LYS A 47 19.00 5.02 3.65
N VAL A 48 19.25 6.29 3.92
CA VAL A 48 19.48 7.31 2.90
C VAL A 48 20.94 7.68 2.98
N PRO A 49 21.83 7.03 2.19
CA PRO A 49 23.25 7.35 2.20
C PRO A 49 23.47 8.83 1.88
N ASP A 50 24.50 9.40 2.49
CA ASP A 50 24.91 10.79 2.28
C ASP A 50 23.89 11.86 2.70
N PHE A 51 22.84 11.50 3.45
CA PHE A 51 21.89 12.48 3.98
C PHE A 51 22.57 13.53 4.87
N GLU A 52 23.56 13.11 5.61
CA GLU A 52 24.42 13.97 6.46
C GLU A 52 25.28 14.97 5.68
N ASN A 53 25.51 14.72 4.40
CA ASN A 53 26.27 15.62 3.50
C ASN A 53 25.40 16.76 2.94
N LEU A 54 24.08 16.69 3.14
CA LEU A 54 23.15 17.74 2.73
C LEU A 54 23.36 19.00 3.58
N THR A 55 23.24 20.17 2.94
CA THR A 55 23.23 21.45 3.64
C THR A 55 22.01 21.55 4.58
N PRO A 56 22.07 22.39 5.63
CA PRO A 56 20.91 22.62 6.50
C PRO A 56 19.64 23.03 5.72
N GLN A 57 19.80 23.88 4.68
CA GLN A 57 18.66 24.32 3.86
C GLN A 57 18.04 23.17 3.07
N GLN A 58 18.84 22.26 2.51
CA GLN A 58 18.35 21.08 1.82
C GLN A 58 17.58 20.14 2.77
N ARG A 59 18.09 19.93 3.99
CA ARG A 59 17.39 19.11 5.01
C ARG A 59 16.05 19.72 5.42
N ILE A 60 16.00 21.05 5.61
CA ILE A 60 14.76 21.77 5.88
C ILE A 60 13.76 21.62 4.72
N LEU A 61 14.23 21.75 3.47
CA LEU A 61 13.39 21.55 2.29
C LEU A 61 12.79 20.14 2.27
N ILE A 62 13.63 19.10 2.47
CA ILE A 62 13.16 17.70 2.51
C ILE A 62 12.13 17.50 3.61
N TYR A 63 12.36 18.07 4.81
CA TYR A 63 11.39 18.01 5.90
C TYR A 63 10.02 18.56 5.47
N TYR A 64 9.97 19.78 4.94
CA TYR A 64 8.70 20.37 4.53
C TYR A 64 8.04 19.66 3.34
N LEU A 65 8.83 19.11 2.42
CA LEU A 65 8.29 18.27 1.33
C LEU A 65 7.69 16.97 1.87
N THR A 66 8.29 16.38 2.90
CA THR A 66 7.75 15.19 3.57
C THR A 66 6.45 15.50 4.30
N GLU A 67 6.39 16.60 5.06
CA GLU A 67 5.16 17.07 5.72
C GLU A 67 4.03 17.31 4.70
N ALA A 68 4.36 17.98 3.59
CA ALA A 68 3.39 18.19 2.50
C ALA A 68 2.89 16.88 1.89
N ALA A 69 3.78 15.90 1.70
CA ALA A 69 3.41 14.58 1.15
C ALA A 69 2.48 13.81 2.11
N ILE A 70 2.73 13.89 3.43
CA ILE A 70 1.90 13.22 4.44
C ILE A 70 0.48 13.78 4.43
N THR A 71 0.29 15.09 4.26
CA THR A 71 -1.06 15.70 4.20
C THR A 71 -1.88 15.23 3.00
N GLY A 72 -1.25 14.69 1.96
CA GLY A 72 -1.91 14.13 0.79
C GLY A 72 -2.44 12.70 0.95
N ARG A 73 -2.20 12.03 2.08
CA ARG A 73 -2.59 10.62 2.27
C ARG A 73 -4.10 10.38 2.16
N ASP A 74 -4.92 11.30 2.63
CA ASP A 74 -6.37 11.18 2.60
C ASP A 74 -6.92 11.07 1.18
N ILE A 75 -6.23 11.66 0.21
CA ILE A 75 -6.57 11.52 -1.22
C ILE A 75 -6.49 10.05 -1.65
N LEU A 76 -5.46 9.33 -1.22
CA LEU A 76 -5.30 7.89 -1.54
C LEU A 76 -6.40 7.05 -0.90
N TRP A 77 -6.73 7.32 0.35
CA TRP A 77 -7.81 6.65 1.05
C TRP A 77 -9.16 6.84 0.35
N ASP A 78 -9.49 8.08 0.00
CA ASP A 78 -10.72 8.41 -0.71
C ASP A 78 -10.79 7.78 -2.10
N GLN A 79 -9.71 7.85 -2.89
CA GLN A 79 -9.66 7.27 -4.23
C GLN A 79 -9.71 5.73 -4.21
N ASN A 80 -9.17 5.08 -3.19
CA ASN A 80 -9.18 3.63 -3.04
C ASN A 80 -10.56 3.07 -2.67
N GLY A 81 -11.46 3.88 -2.10
CA GLY A 81 -12.81 3.43 -1.79
C GLY A 81 -13.63 4.49 -1.05
N LYS A 82 -14.89 4.63 -1.44
CA LYS A 82 -15.85 5.64 -0.95
C LYS A 82 -15.97 5.71 0.58
N TYR A 83 -15.82 4.59 1.26
CA TYR A 83 -16.01 4.48 2.71
C TYR A 83 -14.71 4.40 3.50
N ASN A 84 -13.56 4.38 2.83
CA ASN A 84 -12.28 4.12 3.46
C ASN A 84 -11.92 5.12 4.55
N LEU A 85 -12.14 6.43 4.34
CA LEU A 85 -11.87 7.45 5.36
C LEU A 85 -12.74 7.25 6.60
N ALA A 86 -14.05 7.01 6.41
CA ALA A 86 -14.96 6.79 7.53
C ALA A 86 -14.64 5.47 8.28
N ILE A 87 -14.22 4.43 7.56
CA ILE A 87 -13.79 3.15 8.17
C ILE A 87 -12.48 3.36 8.95
N ARG A 88 -11.51 4.09 8.40
CA ARG A 88 -10.28 4.43 9.14
C ARG A 88 -10.63 5.13 10.44
N ASP A 89 -11.41 6.19 10.37
CA ASP A 89 -11.77 6.98 11.53
C ASP A 89 -12.50 6.13 12.60
N LEU A 90 -13.40 5.24 12.17
CA LEU A 90 -14.07 4.31 13.08
C LEU A 90 -13.08 3.37 13.77
N ILE A 91 -12.22 2.70 13.01
CA ILE A 91 -11.26 1.71 13.55
C ILE A 91 -10.22 2.38 14.45
N GLU A 92 -9.66 3.52 14.05
CA GLU A 92 -8.72 4.30 14.89
C GLU A 92 -9.36 4.79 16.19
N ASN A 93 -10.60 5.28 16.13
CA ASN A 93 -11.32 5.73 17.32
C ASN A 93 -11.62 4.56 18.26
N VAL A 94 -12.06 3.41 17.74
CA VAL A 94 -12.27 2.22 18.58
C VAL A 94 -10.96 1.73 19.18
N TYR A 95 -9.87 1.64 18.41
CA TYR A 95 -8.55 1.24 18.89
C TYR A 95 -8.02 2.16 19.99
N THR A 96 -8.14 3.47 19.79
CA THR A 96 -7.60 4.48 20.71
C THR A 96 -8.39 4.53 22.02
N ASN A 97 -9.73 4.43 21.95
CA ASN A 97 -10.62 4.54 23.11
C ASN A 97 -10.96 3.19 23.74
N PHE A 98 -10.30 2.10 23.34
CA PHE A 98 -10.58 0.79 23.88
C PHE A 98 -10.18 0.67 25.35
N ASP A 99 -11.14 0.35 26.20
CA ASP A 99 -11.04 0.24 27.66
C ASP A 99 -11.02 -1.21 28.18
N GLY A 100 -11.07 -2.18 27.27
CA GLY A 100 -11.09 -3.61 27.59
C GLY A 100 -9.72 -4.28 27.64
N ASP A 101 -9.74 -5.61 27.60
CA ASP A 101 -8.52 -6.43 27.56
C ASP A 101 -7.88 -6.39 26.17
N ARG A 102 -6.73 -5.71 26.07
CA ARG A 102 -5.93 -5.60 24.83
C ARG A 102 -5.24 -6.89 24.42
N GLU A 103 -5.18 -7.89 25.31
CA GLU A 103 -4.66 -9.21 24.99
C GLU A 103 -5.72 -10.16 24.44
N SER A 104 -7.00 -9.75 24.41
CA SER A 104 -8.08 -10.54 23.83
C SER A 104 -7.91 -10.75 22.32
N ASP A 105 -8.39 -11.88 21.81
CA ASP A 105 -8.32 -12.21 20.38
C ASP A 105 -9.07 -11.18 19.51
N GLU A 106 -10.20 -10.65 20.02
CA GLU A 106 -10.98 -9.61 19.35
C GLU A 106 -10.16 -8.31 19.16
N PHE A 107 -9.47 -7.86 20.22
CA PHE A 107 -8.66 -6.65 20.13
C PHE A 107 -7.42 -6.85 19.25
N LYS A 108 -6.74 -7.99 19.38
CA LYS A 108 -5.60 -8.34 18.51
C LYS A 108 -6.02 -8.41 17.04
N GLY A 109 -7.22 -8.93 16.79
CA GLY A 109 -7.81 -8.93 15.45
C GLY A 109 -8.08 -7.52 14.91
N LEU A 110 -8.61 -6.62 15.75
CA LEU A 110 -8.81 -5.22 15.42
C LEU A 110 -7.47 -4.51 15.11
N GLU A 111 -6.44 -4.74 15.93
CA GLU A 111 -5.11 -4.17 15.73
C GLU A 111 -4.49 -4.65 14.41
N LEU A 112 -4.60 -5.94 14.11
CA LEU A 112 -4.14 -6.50 12.84
C LEU A 112 -4.85 -5.84 11.65
N TYR A 113 -6.18 -5.70 11.72
CA TYR A 113 -6.96 -5.07 10.67
C TYR A 113 -6.59 -3.59 10.50
N LEU A 114 -6.40 -2.86 11.60
CA LEU A 114 -5.92 -1.47 11.56
C LEU A 114 -4.57 -1.37 10.84
N LYS A 115 -3.59 -2.21 11.19
CA LYS A 115 -2.29 -2.25 10.51
C LYS A 115 -2.42 -2.55 9.01
N GLN A 116 -3.30 -3.47 8.64
CA GLN A 116 -3.53 -3.83 7.23
C GLN A 116 -4.11 -2.66 6.43
N ILE A 117 -5.17 -2.01 6.94
CA ILE A 117 -5.82 -0.89 6.24
C ILE A 117 -4.92 0.35 6.18
N GLU A 118 -4.14 0.63 7.23
CA GLU A 118 -3.16 1.72 7.26
C GLU A 118 -2.05 1.52 6.22
N PHE A 119 -1.53 0.31 6.11
CA PHE A 119 -0.52 -0.03 5.12
C PHE A 119 -1.05 0.10 3.68
N ALA A 120 -2.27 -0.37 3.45
CA ALA A 120 -2.88 -0.40 2.13
C ALA A 120 -3.57 0.92 1.71
N ASN A 121 -3.73 1.89 2.61
CA ASN A 121 -4.57 3.08 2.47
C ASN A 121 -6.02 2.71 2.06
N GLY A 122 -6.63 1.76 2.78
CA GLY A 122 -7.99 1.29 2.56
C GLY A 122 -8.20 -0.18 2.88
N ILE A 123 -9.45 -0.64 2.73
CA ILE A 123 -9.89 -1.98 3.13
C ILE A 123 -9.48 -3.11 2.19
N HIS A 124 -8.69 -2.82 1.16
CA HIS A 124 -8.27 -3.82 0.17
C HIS A 124 -6.76 -4.00 0.19
N HIS A 125 -6.31 -5.24 0.06
CA HIS A 125 -4.91 -5.56 -0.03
C HIS A 125 -4.25 -4.84 -1.20
N HIS A 126 -3.10 -4.21 -0.94
CA HIS A 126 -2.42 -3.32 -1.89
C HIS A 126 -1.97 -4.01 -3.19
N TYR A 127 -1.80 -5.34 -3.17
CA TYR A 127 -1.30 -6.13 -4.30
C TYR A 127 -2.39 -6.98 -4.96
N SER A 128 -3.09 -7.84 -4.18
CA SER A 128 -4.14 -8.71 -4.71
C SER A 128 -5.44 -7.99 -5.05
N MET A 129 -5.62 -6.77 -4.55
CA MET A 129 -6.85 -5.98 -4.66
C MET A 129 -8.06 -6.57 -3.92
N ASP A 130 -7.89 -7.69 -3.22
CA ASP A 130 -8.95 -8.34 -2.45
C ASP A 130 -9.24 -7.57 -1.16
N LYS A 131 -10.51 -7.56 -0.76
CA LYS A 131 -10.90 -6.99 0.52
C LYS A 131 -10.31 -7.82 1.68
N PHE A 132 -9.75 -7.15 2.68
CA PHE A 132 -9.31 -7.78 3.90
C PHE A 132 -10.50 -8.38 4.65
N THR A 133 -10.30 -9.59 5.18
CA THR A 133 -11.29 -10.24 6.03
C THR A 133 -10.93 -9.98 7.49
N PRO A 134 -11.79 -9.27 8.27
CA PRO A 134 -11.54 -9.09 9.69
C PRO A 134 -11.48 -10.44 10.43
N VAL A 135 -10.61 -10.54 11.43
CA VAL A 135 -10.54 -11.71 12.32
C VAL A 135 -11.13 -11.42 13.71
N PHE A 136 -11.79 -10.27 13.85
CA PHE A 136 -12.66 -9.90 14.97
C PHE A 136 -14.13 -9.91 14.53
N SER A 137 -15.06 -10.00 15.47
CA SER A 137 -16.50 -10.09 15.16
C SER A 137 -17.14 -8.74 14.84
N ARG A 138 -18.22 -8.78 14.04
CA ARG A 138 -19.05 -7.61 13.75
C ARG A 138 -19.68 -7.04 15.02
N GLU A 139 -20.12 -7.92 15.90
CA GLU A 139 -20.74 -7.60 17.19
C GLU A 139 -19.75 -6.87 18.11
N PHE A 140 -18.48 -7.30 18.13
CA PHE A 140 -17.43 -6.61 18.88
C PHE A 140 -17.26 -5.17 18.38
N LEU A 141 -17.11 -4.97 17.07
CA LEU A 141 -16.93 -3.63 16.52
C LEU A 141 -18.15 -2.74 16.78
N ALA A 142 -19.38 -3.27 16.60
CA ALA A 142 -20.61 -2.55 16.84
C ALA A 142 -20.74 -2.11 18.33
N ASP A 143 -20.45 -3.01 19.28
CA ASP A 143 -20.46 -2.70 20.71
C ASP A 143 -19.45 -1.61 21.08
N ARG A 144 -18.24 -1.67 20.51
CA ARG A 144 -17.21 -0.68 20.77
C ARG A 144 -17.51 0.67 20.12
N ALA A 145 -18.03 0.68 18.91
CA ALA A 145 -18.47 1.91 18.24
C ALA A 145 -19.57 2.63 19.01
N ALA A 146 -20.53 1.89 19.57
CA ALA A 146 -21.60 2.46 20.39
C ALA A 146 -21.10 3.09 21.72
N LYS A 147 -19.92 2.72 22.18
CA LYS A 147 -19.29 3.27 23.40
C LYS A 147 -18.40 4.49 23.12
N LEU A 148 -18.15 4.83 21.86
CA LEU A 148 -17.41 6.02 21.53
C LEU A 148 -18.13 7.30 22.00
N PRO A 149 -17.39 8.37 22.28
CA PRO A 149 -17.98 9.71 22.48
C PRO A 149 -18.90 10.06 21.30
N ALA A 150 -19.98 10.77 21.56
CA ALA A 150 -21.01 11.06 20.56
C ALA A 150 -20.46 11.80 19.31
N ASP A 151 -19.44 12.64 19.48
CA ASP A 151 -18.74 13.34 18.41
C ASP A 151 -17.75 12.48 17.62
N ARG A 152 -17.56 11.21 18.04
CA ARG A 152 -16.69 10.23 17.41
C ARG A 152 -17.45 9.03 16.83
N GLN A 153 -18.76 8.99 17.03
CA GLN A 153 -19.59 7.94 16.45
C GLN A 153 -19.81 8.25 14.96
N PRO A 154 -19.69 7.24 14.07
CA PRO A 154 -19.98 7.44 12.65
C PRO A 154 -21.48 7.71 12.43
N GLU A 155 -21.80 8.53 11.43
CA GLU A 155 -23.18 8.86 11.06
C GLU A 155 -23.98 7.61 10.59
N ASP A 156 -23.34 6.69 9.89
CA ASP A 156 -23.95 5.48 9.34
C ASP A 156 -23.11 4.23 9.65
N LEU A 157 -23.16 3.82 10.93
CA LEU A 157 -22.43 2.64 11.41
C LEU A 157 -22.84 1.36 10.66
N GLU A 158 -24.12 1.17 10.35
CA GLU A 158 -24.61 -0.05 9.69
C GLU A 158 -24.03 -0.23 8.29
N THR A 159 -23.94 0.84 7.53
CA THR A 159 -23.26 0.80 6.21
C THR A 159 -21.79 0.45 6.36
N LEU A 160 -21.07 1.05 7.31
CA LEU A 160 -19.65 0.75 7.52
C LEU A 160 -19.44 -0.72 7.94
N LEU A 161 -20.25 -1.22 8.86
CA LEU A 161 -20.21 -2.63 9.27
C LEU A 161 -20.51 -3.57 8.10
N THR A 162 -21.47 -3.23 7.26
CA THR A 162 -21.79 -4.02 6.06
C THR A 162 -20.60 -4.02 5.08
N VAL A 163 -20.01 -2.86 4.82
CA VAL A 163 -18.83 -2.75 3.94
C VAL A 163 -17.63 -3.54 4.47
N ILE A 164 -17.40 -3.53 5.78
CA ILE A 164 -16.30 -4.28 6.41
C ILE A 164 -16.52 -5.78 6.35
N PHE A 165 -17.71 -6.26 6.77
CA PHE A 165 -17.93 -7.68 7.08
C PHE A 165 -18.62 -8.49 5.98
N ASP A 166 -19.40 -7.87 5.07
CA ASP A 166 -20.03 -8.61 3.97
C ASP A 166 -19.03 -8.83 2.84
N PRO A 167 -18.58 -10.08 2.57
CA PRO A 167 -17.59 -10.37 1.54
C PRO A 167 -18.06 -10.06 0.12
N THR A 168 -19.38 -9.88 -0.10
CA THR A 168 -19.95 -9.59 -1.42
C THR A 168 -19.99 -8.08 -1.74
N VAL A 169 -19.90 -7.24 -0.70
CA VAL A 169 -19.89 -5.78 -0.86
C VAL A 169 -18.48 -5.29 -1.08
N MET A 170 -18.24 -4.65 -2.21
CA MET A 170 -16.93 -4.12 -2.60
C MET A 170 -15.79 -5.17 -2.48
N PRO A 171 -15.90 -6.35 -3.09
CA PRO A 171 -14.95 -7.44 -2.88
C PRO A 171 -13.55 -7.16 -3.41
N LYS A 172 -13.43 -6.26 -4.40
CA LYS A 172 -12.17 -5.89 -5.06
C LYS A 172 -12.03 -4.37 -5.16
N ARG A 173 -10.83 -3.83 -4.89
CA ARG A 173 -10.52 -2.43 -5.18
C ARG A 173 -10.56 -2.17 -6.69
N VAL A 174 -9.91 -3.03 -7.47
CA VAL A 174 -9.95 -3.05 -8.94
C VAL A 174 -10.19 -4.47 -9.40
N ASN A 175 -11.30 -4.71 -10.08
CA ASN A 175 -11.67 -6.03 -10.60
C ASN A 175 -11.34 -6.14 -12.09
N GLN A 176 -10.25 -6.82 -12.40
CA GLN A 176 -9.78 -7.07 -13.78
C GLN A 176 -10.18 -8.45 -14.30
N ALA A 177 -11.18 -9.11 -13.69
CA ALA A 177 -11.62 -10.42 -14.14
C ALA A 177 -12.25 -10.34 -15.53
N GLU A 178 -11.94 -11.33 -16.39
CA GLU A 178 -12.46 -11.40 -17.74
C GLU A 178 -13.99 -11.48 -17.74
N GLY A 179 -14.63 -10.72 -18.62
CA GLY A 179 -16.09 -10.68 -18.77
C GLY A 179 -16.82 -9.86 -17.71
N GLN A 180 -16.11 -9.18 -16.82
CA GLN A 180 -16.68 -8.24 -15.84
C GLN A 180 -16.53 -6.79 -16.31
N ASP A 181 -17.50 -5.94 -15.94
CA ASP A 181 -17.35 -4.51 -16.09
C ASP A 181 -16.35 -4.01 -15.05
N LEU A 182 -15.19 -3.56 -15.50
CA LEU A 182 -14.09 -3.11 -14.65
C LEU A 182 -14.53 -2.00 -13.67
N ILE A 183 -15.41 -1.10 -14.10
CA ILE A 183 -15.83 0.07 -13.32
C ILE A 183 -16.93 -0.30 -12.32
N LEU A 184 -17.99 -0.95 -12.78
CA LEU A 184 -19.13 -1.31 -11.92
C LEU A 184 -18.77 -2.33 -10.83
N THR A 185 -17.75 -3.15 -11.05
CA THR A 185 -17.36 -4.21 -10.12
C THR A 185 -16.14 -3.86 -9.26
N SER A 186 -15.59 -2.66 -9.42
CA SER A 186 -14.47 -2.13 -8.62
C SER A 186 -14.95 -1.16 -7.55
N ALA A 187 -14.25 -1.16 -6.40
CA ALA A 187 -14.58 -0.31 -5.26
C ALA A 187 -13.89 1.08 -5.30
N ASN A 188 -12.94 1.30 -6.24
CA ASN A 188 -12.26 2.58 -6.35
C ASN A 188 -13.28 3.73 -6.57
N ASN A 189 -13.03 4.86 -5.92
CA ASN A 189 -13.99 5.97 -5.84
C ASN A 189 -13.79 7.03 -6.95
N LEU A 190 -13.35 6.58 -8.13
CA LEU A 190 -13.17 7.46 -9.29
C LEU A 190 -14.40 7.51 -10.20
N TYR A 191 -15.34 6.59 -10.00
CA TYR A 191 -16.53 6.43 -10.84
C TYR A 191 -17.76 6.18 -9.98
N GLU A 192 -18.91 6.73 -10.35
CA GLU A 192 -20.17 6.50 -9.65
C GLU A 192 -21.33 6.42 -10.64
N ASN A 193 -22.14 5.37 -10.55
CA ASN A 193 -23.32 5.13 -11.38
C ASN A 193 -23.07 5.17 -12.90
N ILE A 194 -21.89 4.73 -13.32
CA ILE A 194 -21.44 4.74 -14.71
C ILE A 194 -20.73 3.40 -15.03
N SER A 195 -20.93 2.89 -16.24
CA SER A 195 -20.30 1.66 -16.72
C SER A 195 -18.99 1.92 -17.45
N GLN A 196 -18.16 0.88 -17.60
CA GLN A 196 -16.91 0.95 -18.35
C GLN A 196 -17.11 1.48 -19.80
N PRO A 197 -18.08 0.97 -20.60
CA PRO A 197 -18.32 1.51 -21.94
C PRO A 197 -18.68 2.97 -21.97
N GLU A 198 -19.45 3.47 -20.98
CA GLU A 198 -19.82 4.88 -20.90
C GLU A 198 -18.59 5.77 -20.61
N VAL A 199 -17.71 5.33 -19.73
CA VAL A 199 -16.43 6.02 -19.41
C VAL A 199 -15.52 6.05 -20.64
N GLU A 200 -15.36 4.91 -21.31
CA GLU A 200 -14.55 4.80 -22.52
C GLU A 200 -15.06 5.71 -23.64
N ASN A 201 -16.38 5.74 -23.87
CA ASN A 201 -16.99 6.63 -24.85
C ASN A 201 -16.78 8.10 -24.51
N TYR A 202 -16.93 8.48 -23.22
CA TYR A 202 -16.72 9.85 -22.77
C TYR A 202 -15.29 10.31 -23.04
N TYR A 203 -14.29 9.58 -22.56
CA TYR A 203 -12.89 9.97 -22.76
C TYR A 203 -12.41 9.84 -24.22
N ASN A 204 -12.90 8.86 -24.97
CA ASN A 204 -12.57 8.75 -26.39
C ASN A 204 -13.09 9.95 -27.21
N ALA A 205 -14.23 10.52 -26.81
CA ALA A 205 -14.76 11.72 -27.46
C ALA A 205 -13.90 12.98 -27.18
N LEU A 206 -13.13 13.00 -26.10
CA LEU A 206 -12.24 14.11 -25.74
C LEU A 206 -10.84 14.00 -26.38
N LYS A 207 -10.47 12.83 -26.90
CA LYS A 207 -9.14 12.60 -27.45
C LYS A 207 -8.97 13.30 -28.79
N ASP A 208 -7.90 14.08 -28.94
CA ASP A 208 -7.40 14.50 -30.24
C ASP A 208 -6.64 13.33 -30.88
N THR A 209 -7.25 12.71 -31.88
CA THR A 209 -6.67 11.55 -32.58
C THR A 209 -5.49 11.93 -33.50
N THR A 210 -5.22 13.22 -33.68
CA THR A 210 -4.08 13.74 -34.46
C THR A 210 -2.85 14.02 -33.57
N ASP A 211 -3.04 14.05 -32.25
CA ASP A 211 -1.95 14.24 -31.30
C ASP A 211 -1.25 12.88 -31.00
N ALA A 212 0.05 12.80 -31.26
CA ALA A 212 0.86 11.61 -30.95
C ALA A 212 1.05 11.41 -29.43
N THR A 213 0.84 12.44 -28.62
CA THR A 213 0.98 12.44 -27.17
C THR A 213 -0.24 13.04 -26.48
N PRO A 214 -1.42 12.40 -26.59
CA PRO A 214 -2.66 12.96 -26.09
C PRO A 214 -2.59 13.17 -24.57
N VAL A 215 -3.28 14.20 -24.09
CA VAL A 215 -3.41 14.49 -22.65
C VAL A 215 -4.08 13.32 -21.94
N SER A 216 -3.58 12.97 -20.76
CA SER A 216 -4.22 12.00 -19.86
C SER A 216 -5.35 12.69 -19.10
N TRP A 217 -6.54 12.10 -19.18
CA TRP A 217 -7.76 12.59 -18.53
C TRP A 217 -8.05 11.76 -17.25
N GLY A 218 -8.84 12.34 -16.35
CA GLY A 218 -9.41 11.59 -15.22
C GLY A 218 -8.46 11.30 -14.06
N LEU A 219 -7.25 11.89 -14.01
CA LEU A 219 -6.27 11.59 -12.96
C LEU A 219 -6.68 12.06 -11.56
N ASN A 220 -7.40 13.19 -11.46
CA ASN A 220 -7.87 13.80 -10.22
C ASN A 220 -9.35 14.18 -10.29
N ALA A 221 -10.11 13.48 -11.12
CA ALA A 221 -11.51 13.74 -11.33
C ALA A 221 -12.33 12.49 -10.97
N ARG A 222 -13.60 12.70 -10.66
CA ARG A 222 -14.59 11.66 -10.49
C ARG A 222 -15.62 11.76 -11.60
N LEU A 223 -15.84 10.66 -12.31
CA LEU A 223 -16.88 10.55 -13.32
C LEU A 223 -18.15 10.00 -12.69
N THR A 224 -19.25 10.69 -12.90
CA THR A 224 -20.58 10.26 -12.43
C THR A 224 -21.61 10.47 -13.51
N LYS A 225 -22.82 9.95 -13.31
CA LYS A 225 -23.96 10.14 -14.19
C LYS A 225 -25.05 10.91 -13.45
N GLN A 226 -25.39 12.11 -13.94
CA GLN A 226 -26.44 12.95 -13.42
C GLN A 226 -27.48 13.19 -14.54
N ASP A 227 -28.75 12.92 -14.27
CA ASP A 227 -29.85 13.07 -15.24
C ASP A 227 -29.57 12.42 -16.61
N GLY A 228 -28.91 11.25 -16.59
CA GLY A 228 -28.54 10.51 -17.78
C GLY A 228 -27.34 11.05 -18.55
N LYS A 229 -26.69 12.12 -18.08
CA LYS A 229 -25.48 12.69 -18.68
C LYS A 229 -24.24 12.37 -17.84
N VAL A 230 -23.13 12.08 -18.52
CA VAL A 230 -21.83 11.92 -17.87
C VAL A 230 -21.33 13.30 -17.47
N VAL A 231 -20.89 13.41 -16.22
CA VAL A 231 -20.33 14.63 -15.60
C VAL A 231 -18.99 14.24 -14.95
N GLU A 232 -18.00 15.05 -15.25
CA GLU A 232 -16.67 14.97 -14.62
C GLU A 232 -16.52 16.06 -13.56
#